data_56a26628010bd9e6a9e0c894f9eff36f
#
_entry.id   56a26628010bd9e6a9e0c894f9eff36f
#
_cell.length_a   1.000
_cell.length_b   1.000
_cell.length_c   1.000
_cell.angle_alpha   90.00
_cell.angle_beta   90.00
_cell.angle_gamma   90.00
#
_symmetry.space_group_name_H-M   'P 1'
#
loop_
_entity.id
_entity.type
_entity.pdbx_description
1 polymer ?
#
loop_
_entity_poly.entity_id
_entity_poly.type
_entity_poly.pdbx_seq_one_letter_code
_entity_poly.pdbx_strand_id
1 'polypeptide(L)'
;MNITEIKSELTGDSYYKIKHQSGLDVYVYPKEGYKSSYAIFGTKYGSINTCFSVDEKEKITVPDGIAHYLEHKLFESEEGDAFVRYAETGANANAYTSFEKTCYLFSCTDKLEQSLEILLDFVQSPYFTAQTVAKEQGIIGQEIKMYDDDPNWRVMFNMLEGMYKNHPVRIDIAGTVESIAQITAEKLYEVYNVFYNLNNMALCVSGNVTVEQVLKIADKMLKPCEKHEITNYFEDEPYEINTPFVEQTFPVSMPLFNLGFKEKADKALDSETLAHTDILLSMLASNTSSLYRSLMDSNLINSSFSYELFEGPGYCSVIFGGESRAPKQAAEMIKQYITKVKSEGLDKDEFEIAKKAVYGDAVSSLNSVSSIANSIIDYHFSGNELFSYIDAVSNACFEDIEKQLSEMLDVCNCTLSVVRESETEG
;
A
#
# COMPACT_ATOMS: atom_id res chain seq x y z
N MET A 1 5.44 17.54 -24.84
CA MET A 1 6.01 16.63 -23.82
C MET A 1 6.90 17.47 -22.92
N ASN A 2 6.69 17.45 -21.61
CA ASN A 2 7.52 18.18 -20.63
C ASN A 2 8.32 17.13 -19.84
N ILE A 3 9.66 17.24 -19.88
CA ILE A 3 10.58 16.35 -19.16
C ILE A 3 11.23 17.18 -18.06
N THR A 4 11.06 16.76 -16.81
CA THR A 4 11.66 17.39 -15.64
C THR A 4 12.61 16.39 -14.97
N GLU A 5 13.87 16.75 -14.81
CA GLU A 5 14.82 16.00 -14.02
C GLU A 5 14.66 16.41 -12.55
N ILE A 6 14.45 15.45 -11.67
CA ILE A 6 14.35 15.62 -10.22
C ILE A 6 15.61 15.03 -9.59
N LYS A 7 16.33 15.85 -8.82
CA LYS A 7 17.63 15.49 -8.24
C LYS A 7 17.59 15.56 -6.72
N SER A 8 18.28 14.64 -6.08
CA SER A 8 18.59 14.70 -4.66
C SER A 8 20.03 15.21 -4.47
N GLU A 9 20.18 16.30 -3.76
CA GLU A 9 21.50 16.80 -3.35
C GLU A 9 22.16 15.91 -2.29
N LEU A 10 21.34 15.22 -1.48
CA LEU A 10 21.80 14.37 -0.39
C LEU A 10 22.37 13.04 -0.89
N THR A 11 21.73 12.43 -1.89
CA THR A 11 22.13 11.10 -2.39
C THR A 11 22.92 11.15 -3.69
N GLY A 12 22.81 12.26 -4.44
CA GLY A 12 23.37 12.42 -5.78
C GLY A 12 22.58 11.68 -6.87
N ASP A 13 21.49 11.02 -6.52
CA ASP A 13 20.61 10.33 -7.47
C ASP A 13 19.69 11.32 -8.20
N SER A 14 19.21 10.92 -9.40
CA SER A 14 18.18 11.66 -10.12
C SER A 14 17.24 10.73 -10.87
N TYR A 15 16.01 11.20 -11.09
CA TYR A 15 15.05 10.55 -11.97
C TYR A 15 14.30 11.57 -12.82
N TYR A 16 13.59 11.09 -13.83
CA TYR A 16 12.87 11.94 -14.78
C TYR A 16 11.37 11.76 -14.62
N LYS A 17 10.67 12.89 -14.44
CA LYS A 17 9.20 12.98 -14.47
C LYS A 17 8.77 13.56 -15.81
N ILE A 18 7.89 12.87 -16.50
CA ILE A 18 7.49 13.18 -17.86
C ILE A 18 5.98 13.19 -17.96
N LYS A 19 5.39 14.32 -18.33
CA LYS A 19 3.98 14.36 -18.73
C LYS A 19 3.87 13.99 -20.18
N HIS A 20 3.47 12.75 -20.44
CA HIS A 20 3.33 12.24 -21.81
C HIS A 20 2.11 12.85 -22.51
N GLN A 21 2.15 12.96 -23.84
CA GLN A 21 1.04 13.53 -24.64
C GLN A 21 -0.28 12.75 -24.54
N SER A 22 -0.25 11.48 -24.13
CA SER A 22 -1.43 10.66 -23.84
C SER A 22 -2.16 11.03 -22.56
N GLY A 23 -1.58 11.91 -21.72
CA GLY A 23 -2.08 12.22 -20.39
C GLY A 23 -1.41 11.45 -19.26
N LEU A 24 -0.65 10.39 -19.55
CA LEU A 24 0.04 9.58 -18.55
C LEU A 24 1.21 10.34 -17.90
N ASP A 25 1.38 10.19 -16.60
CA ASP A 25 2.62 10.54 -15.91
C ASP A 25 3.59 9.37 -15.98
N VAL A 26 4.77 9.61 -16.55
CA VAL A 26 5.81 8.61 -16.75
C VAL A 26 7.04 8.99 -15.95
N TYR A 27 7.54 8.04 -15.16
CA TYR A 27 8.74 8.18 -14.37
C TYR A 27 9.81 7.24 -14.89
N VAL A 28 11.03 7.73 -15.04
CA VAL A 28 12.18 6.92 -15.43
C VAL A 28 13.31 7.17 -14.44
N TYR A 29 13.75 6.11 -13.77
CA TYR A 29 14.86 6.15 -12.83
C TYR A 29 16.03 5.28 -13.32
N PRO A 30 16.94 5.83 -14.14
CA PRO A 30 18.12 5.08 -14.58
C PRO A 30 19.04 4.75 -13.40
N LYS A 31 19.52 3.51 -13.32
CA LYS A 31 20.55 3.07 -12.36
C LYS A 31 21.76 2.56 -13.14
N GLU A 32 22.80 3.37 -13.23
CA GLU A 32 24.03 3.00 -13.92
C GLU A 32 24.69 1.78 -13.26
N GLY A 33 25.16 0.85 -14.08
CA GLY A 33 25.80 -0.38 -13.61
C GLY A 33 24.86 -1.50 -13.18
N TYR A 34 23.55 -1.27 -13.14
CA TYR A 34 22.57 -2.31 -12.87
C TYR A 34 22.29 -3.13 -14.13
N LYS A 35 21.99 -4.44 -13.93
CA LYS A 35 21.59 -5.33 -15.03
C LYS A 35 20.07 -5.53 -15.07
N SER A 36 19.42 -5.41 -13.94
CA SER A 36 17.97 -5.57 -13.81
C SER A 36 17.23 -4.27 -14.08
N SER A 37 16.03 -4.42 -14.61
CA SER A 37 15.04 -3.36 -14.74
C SER A 37 13.73 -3.82 -14.13
N TYR A 38 12.96 -2.85 -13.66
CA TYR A 38 11.63 -3.05 -13.08
C TYR A 38 10.70 -1.99 -13.65
N ALA A 39 9.52 -2.42 -14.10
CA ALA A 39 8.47 -1.53 -14.57
C ALA A 39 7.18 -1.80 -13.81
N ILE A 40 6.50 -0.73 -13.41
CA ILE A 40 5.21 -0.76 -12.73
C ILE A 40 4.27 0.24 -13.37
N PHE A 41 3.08 -0.21 -13.74
CA PHE A 41 2.01 0.58 -14.32
C PHE A 41 0.80 0.51 -13.40
N GLY A 42 0.55 1.60 -12.66
CA GLY A 42 -0.47 1.68 -11.64
C GLY A 42 -1.64 2.56 -12.07
N THR A 43 -2.84 2.20 -11.58
CA THR A 43 -4.02 3.08 -11.58
C THR A 43 -4.35 3.47 -10.15
N LYS A 44 -4.78 4.73 -9.94
CA LYS A 44 -5.30 5.23 -8.65
C LYS A 44 -6.73 4.71 -8.44
N TYR A 45 -6.83 3.39 -8.28
CA TYR A 45 -8.07 2.66 -8.04
C TYR A 45 -7.77 1.40 -7.23
N GLY A 46 -8.34 1.30 -6.05
CA GLY A 46 -8.19 0.16 -5.15
C GLY A 46 -9.52 -0.25 -4.52
N SER A 47 -9.45 -1.14 -3.53
CA SER A 47 -10.63 -1.77 -2.94
C SER A 47 -11.57 -0.80 -2.23
N ILE A 48 -11.08 0.34 -1.75
CA ILE A 48 -11.92 1.35 -1.06
C ILE A 48 -12.74 2.24 -2.02
N ASN A 49 -12.47 2.22 -3.32
CA ASN A 49 -13.10 3.09 -4.30
C ASN A 49 -14.45 2.50 -4.80
N THR A 50 -15.34 2.17 -3.89
CA THR A 50 -16.61 1.50 -4.20
C THR A 50 -17.76 2.47 -4.49
N CYS A 51 -17.60 3.77 -4.18
CA CYS A 51 -18.58 4.81 -4.48
C CYS A 51 -17.89 6.04 -5.08
N PHE A 52 -18.23 6.39 -6.30
CA PHE A 52 -17.57 7.48 -7.03
C PHE A 52 -18.52 8.19 -7.99
N SER A 53 -18.11 9.35 -8.52
CA SER A 53 -18.73 9.99 -9.67
C SER A 53 -17.69 10.43 -10.69
N VAL A 54 -18.13 10.67 -11.92
CA VAL A 54 -17.31 11.12 -13.03
C VAL A 54 -17.87 12.43 -13.56
N ASP A 55 -17.04 13.48 -13.64
CA ASP A 55 -17.43 14.81 -14.17
C ASP A 55 -18.69 15.35 -13.47
N GLU A 56 -18.77 15.25 -12.15
CA GLU A 56 -19.89 15.71 -11.30
C GLU A 56 -21.26 15.06 -11.63
N LYS A 57 -21.30 13.93 -12.34
CA LYS A 57 -22.51 13.19 -12.66
C LYS A 57 -23.04 12.40 -11.46
N GLU A 58 -24.04 11.56 -11.68
CA GLU A 58 -24.62 10.70 -10.64
C GLU A 58 -23.58 9.77 -10.02
N LYS A 59 -23.74 9.49 -8.72
CA LYS A 59 -22.87 8.55 -8.01
C LYS A 59 -23.09 7.14 -8.52
N ILE A 60 -21.99 6.46 -8.74
CA ILE A 60 -21.93 5.04 -9.10
C ILE A 60 -21.46 4.27 -7.87
N THR A 61 -22.15 3.19 -7.53
CA THR A 61 -21.74 2.28 -6.47
C THR A 61 -21.50 0.90 -7.06
N VAL A 62 -20.38 0.30 -6.71
CA VAL A 62 -19.94 -1.01 -7.22
C VAL A 62 -19.72 -2.01 -6.08
N PRO A 63 -19.79 -3.32 -6.34
CA PRO A 63 -19.56 -4.34 -5.32
C PRO A 63 -18.14 -4.32 -4.78
N ASP A 64 -17.98 -4.65 -3.51
CA ASP A 64 -16.66 -4.87 -2.90
C ASP A 64 -15.92 -6.01 -3.62
N GLY A 65 -14.60 -5.88 -3.73
CA GLY A 65 -13.74 -6.83 -4.44
C GLY A 65 -13.60 -6.59 -5.94
N ILE A 66 -14.35 -5.63 -6.53
CA ILE A 66 -14.31 -5.41 -7.99
C ILE A 66 -12.94 -4.92 -8.49
N ALA A 67 -12.17 -4.18 -7.68
CA ALA A 67 -10.83 -3.74 -8.04
C ALA A 67 -9.87 -4.93 -8.19
N HIS A 68 -9.88 -5.85 -7.23
CA HIS A 68 -9.12 -7.10 -7.27
C HIS A 68 -9.59 -8.02 -8.40
N TYR A 69 -10.89 -8.07 -8.63
CA TYR A 69 -11.45 -8.82 -9.75
C TYR A 69 -10.97 -8.30 -11.12
N LEU A 70 -10.89 -6.97 -11.28
CA LEU A 70 -10.32 -6.34 -12.47
C LEU A 70 -8.85 -6.69 -12.67
N GLU A 71 -8.08 -6.72 -11.58
CA GLU A 71 -6.67 -7.11 -11.63
C GLU A 71 -6.51 -8.49 -12.29
N HIS A 72 -7.23 -9.50 -11.80
CA HIS A 72 -7.21 -10.83 -12.37
C HIS A 72 -7.62 -10.85 -13.85
N LYS A 73 -8.68 -10.11 -14.17
CA LYS A 73 -9.26 -10.15 -15.52
C LYS A 73 -8.43 -9.49 -16.60
N LEU A 74 -7.56 -8.53 -16.25
CA LEU A 74 -6.75 -7.84 -17.26
C LEU A 74 -5.64 -8.70 -17.87
N PHE A 75 -5.18 -9.75 -17.19
CA PHE A 75 -4.19 -10.66 -17.77
C PHE A 75 -4.78 -11.52 -18.91
N GLU A 76 -6.09 -11.69 -18.97
CA GLU A 76 -6.77 -12.50 -20.00
C GLU A 76 -7.18 -11.63 -21.19
N SER A 77 -6.82 -12.03 -22.39
CA SER A 77 -7.21 -11.41 -23.64
C SER A 77 -7.87 -12.42 -24.59
N GLU A 78 -8.42 -11.95 -25.73
CA GLU A 78 -8.94 -12.83 -26.77
C GLU A 78 -7.86 -13.76 -27.37
N GLU A 79 -6.61 -13.29 -27.38
CA GLU A 79 -5.45 -14.01 -27.91
C GLU A 79 -4.77 -14.95 -26.88
N GLY A 80 -5.19 -14.89 -25.61
CA GLY A 80 -4.66 -15.69 -24.52
C GLY A 80 -4.20 -14.86 -23.32
N ASP A 81 -3.42 -15.49 -22.45
CA ASP A 81 -2.95 -14.91 -21.18
C ASP A 81 -1.65 -14.13 -21.39
N ALA A 82 -1.52 -12.94 -20.80
CA ALA A 82 -0.32 -12.12 -20.84
C ALA A 82 0.91 -12.82 -20.27
N PHE A 83 0.75 -13.72 -19.28
CA PHE A 83 1.86 -14.50 -18.74
C PHE A 83 2.55 -15.39 -19.78
N VAL A 84 1.82 -15.87 -20.79
CA VAL A 84 2.41 -16.65 -21.89
C VAL A 84 3.36 -15.76 -22.71
N ARG A 85 2.97 -14.52 -22.97
CA ARG A 85 3.82 -13.53 -23.68
C ARG A 85 5.06 -13.19 -22.85
N TYR A 86 4.94 -13.03 -21.53
CA TYR A 86 6.09 -12.80 -20.64
C TYR A 86 7.05 -13.98 -20.58
N ALA A 87 6.55 -15.22 -20.68
CA ALA A 87 7.42 -16.40 -20.75
C ALA A 87 8.39 -16.36 -21.95
N GLU A 88 7.99 -15.75 -23.07
CA GLU A 88 8.85 -15.55 -24.25
C GLU A 88 9.96 -14.52 -24.03
N THR A 89 9.74 -13.54 -23.15
CA THR A 89 10.73 -12.53 -22.82
C THR A 89 11.65 -12.96 -21.67
N GLY A 90 11.21 -13.92 -20.85
CA GLY A 90 11.89 -14.30 -19.61
C GLY A 90 11.73 -13.31 -18.47
N ALA A 91 10.84 -12.33 -18.61
CA ALA A 91 10.49 -11.41 -17.53
C ALA A 91 9.57 -12.09 -16.52
N ASN A 92 9.70 -11.69 -15.24
CA ASN A 92 8.81 -12.12 -14.17
C ASN A 92 7.75 -11.04 -13.95
N ALA A 93 6.51 -11.33 -14.36
CA ALA A 93 5.36 -10.43 -14.22
C ALA A 93 4.55 -10.73 -12.98
N ASN A 94 3.92 -9.71 -12.42
CA ASN A 94 3.00 -9.80 -11.30
C ASN A 94 2.00 -8.64 -11.33
N ALA A 95 1.01 -8.67 -10.44
CA ALA A 95 0.13 -7.56 -10.14
C ALA A 95 -0.25 -7.58 -8.66
N TYR A 96 -0.82 -6.50 -8.18
CA TYR A 96 -1.45 -6.44 -6.87
C TYR A 96 -2.50 -5.35 -6.81
N THR A 97 -3.52 -5.59 -6.00
CA THR A 97 -4.52 -4.62 -5.60
C THR A 97 -4.33 -4.28 -4.13
N SER A 98 -4.28 -2.98 -3.82
CA SER A 98 -4.31 -2.47 -2.45
C SER A 98 -5.62 -1.73 -2.17
N PHE A 99 -5.70 -1.04 -1.05
CA PHE A 99 -6.84 -0.21 -0.71
C PHE A 99 -7.05 0.96 -1.70
N GLU A 100 -5.97 1.52 -2.26
CA GLU A 100 -5.99 2.77 -3.04
C GLU A 100 -5.58 2.65 -4.49
N LYS A 101 -4.89 1.56 -4.84
CA LYS A 101 -4.32 1.39 -6.17
C LYS A 101 -4.32 -0.06 -6.61
N THR A 102 -4.30 -0.24 -7.92
CA THR A 102 -4.01 -1.53 -8.56
C THR A 102 -2.81 -1.34 -9.49
N CYS A 103 -1.83 -2.21 -9.39
CA CYS A 103 -0.57 -2.11 -10.12
C CYS A 103 -0.24 -3.39 -10.86
N TYR A 104 0.25 -3.25 -12.08
CA TYR A 104 0.77 -4.30 -12.95
C TYR A 104 2.25 -4.06 -13.15
N LEU A 105 3.06 -5.09 -13.06
CA LEU A 105 4.51 -4.92 -13.00
C LEU A 105 5.26 -6.10 -13.61
N PHE A 106 6.53 -5.86 -13.95
CA PHE A 106 7.46 -6.92 -14.25
C PHE A 106 8.88 -6.54 -13.84
N SER A 107 9.71 -7.58 -13.61
CA SER A 107 11.15 -7.45 -13.51
C SER A 107 11.83 -8.24 -14.62
N CYS A 108 12.93 -7.72 -15.17
CA CYS A 108 13.71 -8.39 -16.21
C CYS A 108 15.18 -8.02 -16.14
N THR A 109 16.02 -8.84 -16.78
CA THR A 109 17.43 -8.55 -17.01
C THR A 109 17.76 -8.42 -18.50
N ASP A 110 16.81 -8.73 -19.36
CA ASP A 110 16.91 -8.63 -20.80
C ASP A 110 15.54 -8.32 -21.39
N LYS A 111 15.46 -7.96 -22.67
CA LYS A 111 14.22 -7.73 -23.44
C LYS A 111 13.26 -6.74 -22.75
N LEU A 112 13.80 -5.69 -22.11
CA LEU A 112 13.00 -4.66 -21.45
C LEU A 112 11.96 -4.05 -22.39
N GLU A 113 12.34 -3.68 -23.63
CA GLU A 113 11.44 -3.05 -24.58
C GLU A 113 10.23 -3.94 -24.91
N GLN A 114 10.46 -5.24 -25.15
CA GLN A 114 9.39 -6.19 -25.44
C GLN A 114 8.48 -6.41 -24.23
N SER A 115 9.06 -6.52 -23.04
CA SER A 115 8.30 -6.70 -21.79
C SER A 115 7.47 -5.47 -21.45
N LEU A 116 7.97 -4.27 -21.72
CA LEU A 116 7.24 -3.02 -21.52
C LEU A 116 6.10 -2.88 -22.56
N GLU A 117 6.33 -3.28 -23.82
CA GLU A 117 5.25 -3.35 -24.82
C GLU A 117 4.11 -4.27 -24.35
N ILE A 118 4.42 -5.45 -23.78
CA ILE A 118 3.41 -6.35 -23.23
C ILE A 118 2.63 -5.67 -22.09
N LEU A 119 3.32 -5.02 -21.14
CA LEU A 119 2.69 -4.33 -20.02
C LEU A 119 1.70 -3.26 -20.49
N LEU A 120 2.15 -2.38 -21.38
CA LEU A 120 1.32 -1.29 -21.86
C LEU A 120 0.18 -1.76 -22.78
N ASP A 121 0.33 -2.91 -23.43
CA ASP A 121 -0.69 -3.48 -24.29
C ASP A 121 -1.84 -4.09 -23.48
N PHE A 122 -1.55 -5.07 -22.61
CA PHE A 122 -2.64 -5.79 -21.95
C PHE A 122 -3.41 -4.92 -20.96
N VAL A 123 -2.75 -3.99 -20.26
CA VAL A 123 -3.43 -3.06 -19.33
C VAL A 123 -4.38 -2.11 -20.08
N GLN A 124 -4.14 -1.81 -21.35
CA GLN A 124 -5.00 -0.96 -22.18
C GLN A 124 -5.97 -1.75 -23.08
N SER A 125 -6.01 -3.07 -22.98
CA SER A 125 -6.80 -3.93 -23.88
C SER A 125 -7.71 -4.88 -23.10
N PRO A 126 -8.74 -4.35 -22.39
CA PRO A 126 -9.63 -5.14 -21.55
C PRO A 126 -10.45 -6.12 -22.39
N TYR A 127 -10.59 -7.35 -21.89
CA TYR A 127 -11.42 -8.40 -22.52
C TYR A 127 -12.27 -9.09 -21.45
N PHE A 128 -13.52 -8.66 -21.31
CA PHE A 128 -14.45 -9.21 -20.33
C PHE A 128 -15.67 -9.77 -21.05
N THR A 129 -15.93 -11.06 -20.86
CA THR A 129 -17.16 -11.73 -21.35
C THR A 129 -17.87 -12.37 -20.17
N ALA A 130 -19.17 -12.58 -20.29
CA ALA A 130 -19.93 -13.25 -19.22
C ALA A 130 -19.34 -14.63 -18.88
N GLN A 131 -18.80 -15.34 -19.86
CA GLN A 131 -18.18 -16.65 -19.65
C GLN A 131 -16.87 -16.55 -18.88
N THR A 132 -15.97 -15.62 -19.25
CA THR A 132 -14.66 -15.45 -18.60
C THR A 132 -14.81 -14.89 -17.19
N VAL A 133 -15.78 -14.00 -16.98
CA VAL A 133 -16.15 -13.48 -15.66
C VAL A 133 -16.66 -14.59 -14.75
N ALA A 134 -17.61 -15.42 -15.20
CA ALA A 134 -18.13 -16.54 -14.40
C ALA A 134 -17.05 -17.57 -14.03
N LYS A 135 -16.06 -17.81 -14.90
CA LYS A 135 -14.90 -18.66 -14.59
C LYS A 135 -14.04 -18.06 -13.48
N GLU A 136 -13.71 -16.79 -13.59
CA GLU A 136 -12.84 -16.10 -12.63
C GLU A 136 -13.48 -15.96 -11.24
N GLN A 137 -14.79 -15.80 -11.18
CA GLN A 137 -15.55 -15.79 -9.93
C GLN A 137 -15.28 -17.03 -9.07
N GLY A 138 -15.16 -18.21 -9.71
CA GLY A 138 -14.82 -19.45 -9.02
C GLY A 138 -13.40 -19.46 -8.45
N ILE A 139 -12.45 -18.88 -9.17
CA ILE A 139 -11.03 -18.79 -8.78
C ILE A 139 -10.89 -17.82 -7.59
N ILE A 140 -11.41 -16.61 -7.71
CA ILE A 140 -11.36 -15.59 -6.65
C ILE A 140 -12.14 -16.08 -5.42
N GLY A 141 -13.25 -16.80 -5.60
CA GLY A 141 -13.99 -17.38 -4.48
C GLY A 141 -13.19 -18.45 -3.69
N GLN A 142 -12.22 -19.14 -4.31
CA GLN A 142 -11.29 -20.00 -3.58
C GLN A 142 -10.18 -19.19 -2.90
N GLU A 143 -9.73 -18.13 -3.53
CA GLU A 143 -8.72 -17.22 -2.93
C GLU A 143 -9.26 -16.50 -1.70
N ILE A 144 -10.50 -16.02 -1.72
CA ILE A 144 -11.17 -15.46 -0.53
C ILE A 144 -11.14 -16.46 0.64
N LYS A 145 -11.47 -17.72 0.37
CA LYS A 145 -11.40 -18.76 1.41
C LYS A 145 -9.98 -19.00 1.92
N MET A 146 -8.98 -18.88 1.04
CA MET A 146 -7.59 -19.00 1.45
C MET A 146 -7.18 -17.85 2.39
N TYR A 147 -7.63 -16.61 2.12
CA TYR A 147 -7.43 -15.47 3.01
C TYR A 147 -8.20 -15.62 4.32
N ASP A 148 -9.42 -16.15 4.28
CA ASP A 148 -10.19 -16.48 5.48
C ASP A 148 -9.48 -17.51 6.39
N ASP A 149 -8.64 -18.37 5.80
CA ASP A 149 -7.83 -19.37 6.47
C ASP A 149 -6.41 -18.88 6.84
N ASP A 150 -6.06 -17.62 6.58
CA ASP A 150 -4.77 -17.02 6.97
C ASP A 150 -4.91 -16.23 8.28
N PRO A 151 -4.23 -16.65 9.38
CA PRO A 151 -4.34 -15.99 10.67
C PRO A 151 -3.76 -14.56 10.68
N ASN A 152 -2.73 -14.25 9.85
CA ASN A 152 -2.16 -12.90 9.76
C ASN A 152 -3.15 -11.97 9.05
N TRP A 153 -3.82 -12.47 8.01
CA TRP A 153 -4.86 -11.72 7.32
C TRP A 153 -6.03 -11.43 8.26
N ARG A 154 -6.50 -12.46 8.98
CA ARG A 154 -7.63 -12.32 9.93
C ARG A 154 -7.33 -11.37 11.06
N VAL A 155 -6.13 -11.41 11.67
CA VAL A 155 -5.79 -10.50 12.78
C VAL A 155 -5.79 -9.04 12.31
N MET A 156 -5.37 -8.77 11.06
CA MET A 156 -5.37 -7.43 10.47
C MET A 156 -6.80 -6.95 10.19
N PHE A 157 -7.60 -7.72 9.45
CA PHE A 157 -8.96 -7.30 9.11
C PHE A 157 -9.89 -7.23 10.33
N ASN A 158 -9.77 -8.13 11.31
CA ASN A 158 -10.48 -8.04 12.56
C ASN A 158 -10.16 -6.73 13.32
N MET A 159 -8.90 -6.28 13.26
CA MET A 159 -8.51 -5.00 13.83
C MET A 159 -9.16 -3.83 13.08
N LEU A 160 -9.12 -3.84 11.74
CA LEU A 160 -9.72 -2.80 10.90
C LEU A 160 -11.24 -2.72 11.12
N GLU A 161 -11.93 -3.85 11.20
CA GLU A 161 -13.37 -3.92 11.55
C GLU A 161 -13.66 -3.37 12.96
N GLY A 162 -12.74 -3.59 13.89
CA GLY A 162 -12.81 -3.04 15.24
C GLY A 162 -12.54 -1.55 15.31
N MET A 163 -11.70 -1.01 14.43
CA MET A 163 -11.36 0.41 14.39
C MET A 163 -12.36 1.25 13.61
N TYR A 164 -12.75 0.80 12.42
CA TYR A 164 -13.55 1.59 11.48
C TYR A 164 -15.03 1.15 11.49
N LYS A 165 -15.95 2.11 11.53
CA LYS A 165 -17.41 1.86 11.51
C LYS A 165 -17.94 1.84 10.10
N ASN A 166 -17.58 2.84 9.29
CA ASN A 166 -18.20 3.14 8.00
C ASN A 166 -17.18 3.05 6.86
N HIS A 167 -15.91 3.39 7.11
CA HIS A 167 -14.89 3.45 6.07
C HIS A 167 -14.65 2.08 5.42
N PRO A 168 -14.60 1.99 4.08
CA PRO A 168 -14.43 0.70 3.37
C PRO A 168 -13.09 0.01 3.60
N VAL A 169 -12.09 0.65 4.19
CA VAL A 169 -10.81 0.03 4.58
C VAL A 169 -10.98 -1.19 5.51
N ARG A 170 -12.12 -1.29 6.20
CA ARG A 170 -12.48 -2.44 7.05
C ARG A 170 -12.95 -3.67 6.27
N ILE A 171 -13.17 -3.53 4.97
CA ILE A 171 -13.65 -4.60 4.08
C ILE A 171 -12.45 -5.22 3.39
N ASP A 172 -12.43 -6.54 3.27
CA ASP A 172 -11.38 -7.27 2.60
C ASP A 172 -11.17 -6.79 1.16
N ILE A 173 -9.93 -6.70 0.72
CA ILE A 173 -9.56 -6.24 -0.63
C ILE A 173 -10.20 -7.12 -1.71
N ALA A 174 -10.26 -8.43 -1.49
CA ALA A 174 -10.90 -9.37 -2.39
C ALA A 174 -12.44 -9.35 -2.32
N GLY A 175 -13.01 -8.62 -1.35
CA GLY A 175 -14.44 -8.65 -1.06
C GLY A 175 -14.90 -9.94 -0.40
N THR A 176 -16.16 -10.30 -0.61
CA THR A 176 -16.76 -11.55 -0.14
C THR A 176 -17.28 -12.37 -1.32
N VAL A 177 -17.54 -13.67 -1.11
CA VAL A 177 -18.14 -14.53 -2.14
C VAL A 177 -19.49 -13.95 -2.63
N GLU A 178 -20.26 -13.33 -1.72
CA GLU A 178 -21.54 -12.69 -2.02
C GLU A 178 -21.40 -11.40 -2.82
N SER A 179 -20.38 -10.57 -2.51
CA SER A 179 -20.14 -9.31 -3.21
C SER A 179 -19.61 -9.56 -4.62
N ILE A 180 -18.65 -10.48 -4.80
CA ILE A 180 -18.10 -10.79 -6.13
C ILE A 180 -19.11 -11.50 -7.02
N ALA A 181 -20.13 -12.16 -6.46
CA ALA A 181 -21.21 -12.74 -7.24
C ALA A 181 -22.08 -11.69 -7.98
N GLN A 182 -22.01 -10.43 -7.60
CA GLN A 182 -22.73 -9.32 -8.23
C GLN A 182 -21.92 -8.66 -9.36
N ILE A 183 -20.67 -9.07 -9.56
CA ILE A 183 -19.78 -8.52 -10.58
C ILE A 183 -20.12 -9.12 -11.93
N THR A 184 -20.35 -8.26 -12.93
CA THR A 184 -20.64 -8.63 -14.31
C THR A 184 -19.62 -8.01 -15.26
N ALA A 185 -19.57 -8.50 -16.50
CA ALA A 185 -18.69 -7.92 -17.52
C ALA A 185 -18.98 -6.42 -17.74
N GLU A 186 -20.26 -6.03 -17.72
CA GLU A 186 -20.67 -4.64 -17.89
C GLU A 186 -20.14 -3.76 -16.77
N LYS A 187 -20.23 -4.21 -15.50
CA LYS A 187 -19.67 -3.48 -14.35
C LYS A 187 -18.16 -3.38 -14.41
N LEU A 188 -17.46 -4.43 -14.84
CA LEU A 188 -16.01 -4.40 -15.04
C LEU A 188 -15.62 -3.38 -16.10
N TYR A 189 -16.33 -3.33 -17.24
CA TYR A 189 -16.10 -2.30 -18.27
C TYR A 189 -16.43 -0.89 -17.76
N GLU A 190 -17.50 -0.71 -16.98
CA GLU A 190 -17.88 0.57 -16.39
C GLU A 190 -16.74 1.12 -15.54
N VAL A 191 -16.22 0.33 -14.60
CA VAL A 191 -15.12 0.70 -13.71
C VAL A 191 -13.81 0.90 -14.48
N TYR A 192 -13.49 -0.02 -15.39
CA TYR A 192 -12.30 0.07 -16.22
C TYR A 192 -12.25 1.39 -17.00
N ASN A 193 -13.33 1.76 -17.67
CA ASN A 193 -13.40 2.98 -18.48
C ASN A 193 -13.22 4.27 -17.65
N VAL A 194 -13.54 4.22 -16.37
CA VAL A 194 -13.35 5.35 -15.44
C VAL A 194 -11.91 5.41 -14.93
N PHE A 195 -11.45 4.34 -14.30
CA PHE A 195 -10.22 4.39 -13.53
C PHE A 195 -8.94 4.02 -14.30
N TYR A 196 -9.07 3.23 -15.39
CA TYR A 196 -7.92 2.90 -16.27
C TYR A 196 -7.73 3.95 -17.36
N ASN A 197 -8.05 5.18 -17.02
CA ASN A 197 -7.79 6.36 -17.81
C ASN A 197 -6.34 6.81 -17.59
N LEU A 198 -5.56 7.02 -18.64
CA LEU A 198 -4.14 7.37 -18.54
C LEU A 198 -3.87 8.63 -17.71
N ASN A 199 -4.86 9.53 -17.56
CA ASN A 199 -4.74 10.68 -16.66
C ASN A 199 -4.90 10.34 -15.17
N ASN A 200 -5.41 9.13 -14.84
CA ASN A 200 -5.54 8.58 -13.48
C ASN A 200 -4.47 7.52 -13.20
N MET A 201 -3.54 7.32 -14.10
CA MET A 201 -2.52 6.28 -14.04
C MET A 201 -1.11 6.86 -14.04
N ALA A 202 -0.15 6.05 -13.62
CA ALA A 202 1.26 6.38 -13.68
C ALA A 202 2.10 5.16 -14.06
N LEU A 203 3.17 5.40 -14.82
CA LEU A 203 4.17 4.39 -15.19
C LEU A 203 5.50 4.77 -14.55
N CYS A 204 6.14 3.84 -13.87
CA CYS A 204 7.53 3.99 -13.45
C CYS A 204 8.39 2.86 -14.00
N VAL A 205 9.54 3.21 -14.58
CA VAL A 205 10.55 2.24 -15.04
C VAL A 205 11.88 2.60 -14.40
N SER A 206 12.46 1.67 -13.66
CA SER A 206 13.72 1.85 -12.93
C SER A 206 14.76 0.81 -13.30
N GLY A 207 16.05 1.13 -13.16
CA GLY A 207 17.15 0.21 -13.34
C GLY A 207 17.95 0.45 -14.61
N ASN A 208 18.30 -0.62 -15.35
CA ASN A 208 19.05 -0.54 -16.61
C ASN A 208 18.15 -0.07 -17.76
N VAL A 209 17.88 1.22 -17.79
CA VAL A 209 16.93 1.85 -18.72
C VAL A 209 17.33 3.27 -19.04
N THR A 210 16.98 3.76 -20.22
CA THR A 210 17.10 5.18 -20.58
C THR A 210 15.74 5.82 -20.82
N VAL A 211 15.68 7.14 -20.70
CA VAL A 211 14.45 7.91 -20.98
C VAL A 211 13.98 7.69 -22.43
N GLU A 212 14.91 7.66 -23.38
CA GLU A 212 14.60 7.48 -24.80
C GLU A 212 13.95 6.12 -25.08
N GLN A 213 14.43 5.04 -24.41
CA GLN A 213 13.85 3.71 -24.54
C GLN A 213 12.39 3.70 -24.09
N VAL A 214 12.11 4.26 -22.90
CA VAL A 214 10.76 4.29 -22.36
C VAL A 214 9.84 5.14 -23.24
N LEU A 215 10.28 6.33 -23.64
CA LEU A 215 9.47 7.23 -24.46
C LEU A 215 9.15 6.65 -25.83
N LYS A 216 10.12 6.01 -26.47
CA LYS A 216 9.91 5.33 -27.77
C LYS A 216 8.76 4.31 -27.69
N ILE A 217 8.67 3.56 -26.59
CA ILE A 217 7.63 2.56 -26.38
C ILE A 217 6.31 3.23 -25.98
N ALA A 218 6.37 4.22 -25.09
CA ALA A 218 5.22 5.00 -24.69
C ALA A 218 4.53 5.68 -25.90
N ASP A 219 5.31 6.33 -26.77
CA ASP A 219 4.80 6.95 -28.00
C ASP A 219 4.13 5.93 -28.95
N LYS A 220 4.63 4.69 -28.98
CA LYS A 220 4.08 3.62 -29.82
C LYS A 220 2.81 3.02 -29.25
N MET A 221 2.75 2.81 -27.92
CA MET A 221 1.76 1.96 -27.28
C MET A 221 0.62 2.71 -26.58
N LEU A 222 0.89 3.94 -26.09
CA LEU A 222 -0.12 4.67 -25.32
C LEU A 222 -1.12 5.36 -26.25
N LYS A 223 -2.41 5.11 -25.98
CA LYS A 223 -3.53 5.71 -26.74
C LYS A 223 -4.05 6.92 -25.96
N PRO A 224 -4.06 8.14 -26.54
CA PRO A 224 -4.63 9.31 -25.88
C PRO A 224 -6.08 9.07 -25.48
N CYS A 225 -6.44 9.52 -24.29
CA CYS A 225 -7.82 9.47 -23.78
C CYS A 225 -8.25 10.84 -23.25
N GLU A 226 -9.54 11.09 -23.21
CA GLU A 226 -10.09 12.28 -22.58
C GLU A 226 -9.89 12.21 -21.07
N LYS A 227 -9.53 13.35 -20.47
CA LYS A 227 -9.40 13.44 -19.02
C LYS A 227 -10.78 13.49 -18.39
N HIS A 228 -11.02 12.68 -17.40
CA HIS A 228 -12.19 12.72 -16.53
C HIS A 228 -11.81 13.20 -15.13
N GLU A 229 -12.72 13.89 -14.48
CA GLU A 229 -12.60 14.20 -13.07
C GLU A 229 -13.33 13.14 -12.24
N ILE A 230 -12.58 12.42 -11.41
CA ILE A 230 -13.09 11.33 -10.59
C ILE A 230 -13.17 11.84 -9.16
N THR A 231 -14.37 11.76 -8.57
CA THR A 231 -14.59 12.07 -7.16
C THR A 231 -15.01 10.79 -6.43
N ASN A 232 -14.19 10.35 -5.47
CA ASN A 232 -14.53 9.24 -4.58
C ASN A 232 -15.31 9.74 -3.38
N TYR A 233 -16.27 8.94 -2.91
CA TYR A 233 -17.11 9.26 -1.76
C TYR A 233 -16.95 8.18 -0.70
N PHE A 234 -16.65 8.62 0.52
CA PHE A 234 -16.65 7.78 1.71
C PHE A 234 -17.78 8.24 2.63
N GLU A 235 -18.37 7.34 3.38
CA GLU A 235 -19.26 7.69 4.46
C GLU A 235 -18.46 8.38 5.57
N ASP A 236 -19.12 9.29 6.31
CA ASP A 236 -18.48 9.97 7.44
C ASP A 236 -18.01 8.96 8.48
N GLU A 237 -16.70 8.88 8.67
CA GLU A 237 -16.07 7.98 9.62
C GLU A 237 -15.84 8.71 10.94
N PRO A 238 -16.43 8.27 12.07
CA PRO A 238 -16.18 8.89 13.37
C PRO A 238 -14.73 8.65 13.81
N TYR A 239 -14.17 9.59 14.57
CA TYR A 239 -12.82 9.43 15.14
C TYR A 239 -12.73 8.25 16.10
N GLU A 240 -13.80 8.04 16.89
CA GLU A 240 -13.84 6.96 17.88
C GLU A 240 -13.87 5.59 17.21
N ILE A 241 -13.11 4.65 17.79
CA ILE A 241 -13.11 3.25 17.37
C ILE A 241 -14.50 2.62 17.50
N ASN A 242 -14.75 1.56 16.72
CA ASN A 242 -15.98 0.77 16.79
C ASN A 242 -15.98 -0.18 17.99
N THR A 243 -14.88 -0.91 18.20
CA THR A 243 -14.77 -1.95 19.24
C THR A 243 -13.33 -2.00 19.76
N PRO A 244 -13.11 -1.92 21.09
CA PRO A 244 -11.75 -1.90 21.65
C PRO A 244 -11.04 -3.26 21.65
N PHE A 245 -11.79 -4.35 21.48
CA PHE A 245 -11.24 -5.69 21.50
C PHE A 245 -12.01 -6.64 20.58
N VAL A 246 -11.26 -7.35 19.74
CA VAL A 246 -11.78 -8.42 18.86
C VAL A 246 -10.93 -9.66 19.05
N GLU A 247 -11.56 -10.82 19.21
CA GLU A 247 -10.86 -12.10 19.36
C GLU A 247 -11.48 -13.14 18.44
N GLN A 248 -10.63 -13.87 17.72
CA GLN A 248 -11.03 -14.98 16.85
C GLN A 248 -10.25 -16.24 17.22
N THR A 249 -10.96 -17.35 17.27
CA THR A 249 -10.35 -18.67 17.41
C THR A 249 -9.82 -19.17 16.07
N PHE A 250 -8.58 -19.67 16.07
CA PHE A 250 -7.89 -20.13 14.88
C PHE A 250 -6.87 -21.24 15.21
N PRO A 251 -6.55 -22.16 14.29
CA PRO A 251 -5.57 -23.23 14.55
C PRO A 251 -4.13 -22.69 14.45
N VAL A 252 -3.72 -21.91 15.44
CA VAL A 252 -2.37 -21.33 15.55
C VAL A 252 -1.64 -21.89 16.77
N SER A 253 -0.34 -22.10 16.65
CA SER A 253 0.51 -22.57 17.76
C SER A 253 0.94 -21.44 18.71
N MET A 254 0.94 -20.20 18.22
CA MET A 254 1.23 -19.00 18.98
C MET A 254 0.15 -17.97 18.64
N PRO A 255 -0.48 -17.32 19.62
CA PRO A 255 -1.41 -16.24 19.35
C PRO A 255 -0.75 -15.08 18.61
N LEU A 256 -1.49 -14.52 17.64
CA LEU A 256 -1.14 -13.29 16.94
C LEU A 256 -1.95 -12.13 17.52
N PHE A 257 -1.37 -10.95 17.48
CA PHE A 257 -2.10 -9.75 17.86
C PHE A 257 -1.72 -8.56 16.96
N ASN A 258 -2.71 -7.68 16.78
CA ASN A 258 -2.50 -6.31 16.28
C ASN A 258 -3.18 -5.33 17.23
N LEU A 259 -2.42 -4.37 17.72
CA LEU A 259 -2.90 -3.22 18.47
C LEU A 259 -2.85 -2.00 17.58
N GLY A 260 -4.00 -1.57 17.07
CA GLY A 260 -4.13 -0.41 16.20
C GLY A 260 -4.62 0.82 16.95
N PHE A 261 -3.90 1.93 16.83
CA PHE A 261 -4.32 3.26 17.32
C PHE A 261 -4.92 4.01 16.14
N LYS A 262 -6.19 4.40 16.24
CA LYS A 262 -6.87 5.14 15.18
C LYS A 262 -6.50 6.62 15.28
N GLU A 263 -5.99 7.14 14.17
CA GLU A 263 -5.54 8.52 14.05
C GLU A 263 -6.52 9.36 13.21
N LYS A 264 -6.33 10.67 13.21
CA LYS A 264 -7.08 11.57 12.35
C LYS A 264 -6.63 11.44 10.91
N ALA A 265 -7.57 11.39 9.99
CA ALA A 265 -7.34 11.21 8.55
C ALA A 265 -8.02 12.31 7.71
N ASP A 266 -7.99 13.56 8.20
CA ASP A 266 -8.67 14.70 7.56
C ASP A 266 -8.01 15.10 6.23
N LYS A 267 -6.74 14.72 6.03
CA LYS A 267 -5.97 14.99 4.81
C LYS A 267 -4.89 13.91 4.61
N ALA A 268 -4.43 13.78 3.37
CA ALA A 268 -3.23 12.98 3.08
C ALA A 268 -2.02 13.52 3.85
N LEU A 269 -1.18 12.61 4.33
CA LEU A 269 0.05 12.96 5.03
C LEU A 269 1.09 13.46 4.03
N ASP A 270 1.72 14.58 4.35
CA ASP A 270 2.86 15.08 3.59
C ASP A 270 4.17 14.38 4.00
N SER A 271 5.21 14.56 3.20
CA SER A 271 6.51 13.93 3.42
C SER A 271 7.12 14.26 4.79
N GLU A 272 6.85 15.45 5.35
CA GLU A 272 7.34 15.83 6.67
C GLU A 272 6.63 15.03 7.77
N THR A 273 5.30 14.95 7.72
CA THR A 273 4.50 14.18 8.69
C THR A 273 4.85 12.69 8.63
N LEU A 274 5.03 12.13 7.42
CA LEU A 274 5.46 10.74 7.23
C LEU A 274 6.84 10.51 7.88
N ALA A 275 7.82 11.35 7.57
CA ALA A 275 9.17 11.25 8.11
C ALA A 275 9.21 11.38 9.64
N HIS A 276 8.46 12.34 10.20
CA HIS A 276 8.37 12.53 11.65
C HIS A 276 7.73 11.33 12.34
N THR A 277 6.67 10.75 11.73
CA THR A 277 6.02 9.57 12.27
C THR A 277 6.94 8.35 12.22
N ASP A 278 7.64 8.12 11.12
CA ASP A 278 8.57 6.99 11.01
C ASP A 278 9.73 7.08 12.02
N ILE A 279 10.27 8.28 12.22
CA ILE A 279 11.29 8.51 13.27
C ILE A 279 10.71 8.25 14.65
N LEU A 280 9.51 8.77 14.95
CA LEU A 280 8.82 8.53 16.23
C LEU A 280 8.60 7.04 16.47
N LEU A 281 8.04 6.32 15.49
CA LEU A 281 7.78 4.89 15.61
C LEU A 281 9.08 4.10 15.78
N SER A 282 10.15 4.47 15.09
CA SER A 282 11.47 3.89 15.27
C SER A 282 12.00 4.09 16.68
N MET A 283 11.84 5.28 17.27
CA MET A 283 12.20 5.54 18.68
C MET A 283 11.40 4.66 19.63
N LEU A 284 10.09 4.54 19.39
CA LEU A 284 9.18 3.83 20.30
C LEU A 284 9.34 2.31 20.22
N ALA A 285 9.49 1.73 19.02
CA ALA A 285 9.26 0.31 18.82
C ALA A 285 10.28 -0.44 17.98
N SER A 286 11.36 0.21 17.48
CA SER A 286 12.43 -0.53 16.80
C SER A 286 13.11 -1.55 17.74
N ASN A 287 13.81 -2.51 17.16
CA ASN A 287 14.50 -3.57 17.90
C ASN A 287 15.57 -3.06 18.90
N THR A 288 15.94 -1.80 18.82
CA THR A 288 16.85 -1.12 19.74
C THR A 288 16.14 -0.31 20.82
N SER A 289 14.81 -0.15 20.72
CA SER A 289 14.01 0.65 21.64
C SER A 289 13.89 0.03 23.04
N SER A 290 13.61 0.86 24.02
CA SER A 290 13.38 0.44 25.41
C SER A 290 12.10 -0.40 25.54
N LEU A 291 11.06 -0.09 24.75
CA LEU A 291 9.82 -0.89 24.70
C LEU A 291 10.08 -2.31 24.18
N TYR A 292 10.74 -2.42 23.03
CA TYR A 292 11.06 -3.72 22.43
C TYR A 292 11.81 -4.61 23.39
N ARG A 293 12.87 -4.07 24.01
CA ARG A 293 13.66 -4.80 25.04
C ARG A 293 12.81 -5.26 26.21
N SER A 294 11.96 -4.38 26.75
CA SER A 294 11.09 -4.70 27.88
C SER A 294 10.09 -5.80 27.54
N LEU A 295 9.50 -5.78 26.32
CA LEU A 295 8.60 -6.81 25.82
C LEU A 295 9.30 -8.15 25.62
N MET A 296 10.53 -8.13 25.05
CA MET A 296 11.36 -9.33 24.86
C MET A 296 11.79 -9.95 26.19
N ASP A 297 12.30 -9.15 27.13
CA ASP A 297 12.75 -9.59 28.47
C ASP A 297 11.60 -10.21 29.27
N SER A 298 10.40 -9.68 29.07
CA SER A 298 9.17 -10.19 29.68
C SER A 298 8.59 -11.42 28.93
N ASN A 299 9.21 -11.89 27.85
CA ASN A 299 8.74 -12.95 26.96
C ASN A 299 7.31 -12.71 26.40
N LEU A 300 6.94 -11.45 26.21
CA LEU A 300 5.65 -11.04 25.67
C LEU A 300 5.61 -10.98 24.15
N ILE A 301 6.76 -10.87 23.49
CA ILE A 301 6.92 -10.88 22.02
C ILE A 301 8.09 -11.76 21.60
N ASN A 302 8.21 -11.99 20.30
CA ASN A 302 9.37 -12.56 19.66
C ASN A 302 9.82 -11.65 18.50
N SER A 303 10.70 -12.15 17.62
CA SER A 303 11.24 -11.38 16.48
C SER A 303 10.21 -11.04 15.38
N SER A 304 8.98 -11.54 15.46
CA SER A 304 7.89 -11.18 14.56
C SER A 304 7.25 -9.82 14.90
N PHE A 305 7.58 -9.25 16.07
CA PHE A 305 7.04 -7.95 16.47
C PHE A 305 7.44 -6.86 15.47
N SER A 306 6.44 -6.13 15.01
CA SER A 306 6.58 -5.05 14.04
C SER A 306 5.68 -3.88 14.40
N TYR A 307 5.93 -2.77 13.75
CA TYR A 307 5.09 -1.57 13.80
C TYR A 307 4.99 -0.97 12.39
N GLU A 308 3.89 -0.29 12.13
CA GLU A 308 3.69 0.42 10.87
C GLU A 308 2.74 1.62 11.02
N LEU A 309 2.93 2.61 10.16
CA LEU A 309 1.92 3.63 9.88
C LEU A 309 1.09 3.14 8.70
N PHE A 310 -0.19 2.91 8.93
CA PHE A 310 -1.16 2.47 7.95
C PHE A 310 -2.10 3.64 7.64
N GLU A 311 -1.96 4.25 6.47
CA GLU A 311 -2.64 5.48 6.13
C GLU A 311 -3.14 5.50 4.68
N GLY A 312 -4.15 6.32 4.44
CA GLY A 312 -4.70 6.56 3.12
C GLY A 312 -5.91 7.50 3.16
N PRO A 313 -6.62 7.65 2.03
CA PRO A 313 -7.75 8.55 1.94
C PRO A 313 -8.87 8.22 2.95
N GLY A 314 -9.01 9.03 3.99
CA GLY A 314 -10.04 8.88 5.02
C GLY A 314 -9.73 7.87 6.11
N TYR A 315 -8.55 7.29 6.15
CA TYR A 315 -8.10 6.42 7.23
C TYR A 315 -6.63 6.66 7.59
N CYS A 316 -6.33 6.55 8.88
CA CYS A 316 -4.96 6.57 9.40
C CYS A 316 -4.92 5.80 10.72
N SER A 317 -3.91 4.98 10.90
CA SER A 317 -3.67 4.25 12.14
C SER A 317 -2.20 3.87 12.30
N VAL A 318 -1.78 3.77 13.56
CA VAL A 318 -0.49 3.18 13.92
C VAL A 318 -0.75 1.79 14.47
N ILE A 319 -0.06 0.81 13.93
CA ILE A 319 -0.26 -0.60 14.27
C ILE A 319 1.00 -1.17 14.90
N PHE A 320 0.85 -1.85 16.04
CA PHE A 320 1.88 -2.68 16.66
C PHE A 320 1.37 -4.12 16.67
N GLY A 321 2.16 -5.06 16.14
CA GLY A 321 1.68 -6.43 16.01
C GLY A 321 2.78 -7.48 16.01
N GLY A 322 2.36 -8.73 16.03
CA GLY A 322 3.23 -9.91 15.99
C GLY A 322 2.68 -11.07 16.81
N GLU A 323 3.55 -12.02 17.09
CA GLU A 323 3.22 -13.16 17.94
C GLU A 323 3.44 -12.86 19.43
N SER A 324 2.52 -13.30 20.28
CA SER A 324 2.61 -13.15 21.74
C SER A 324 1.94 -14.31 22.47
N ARG A 325 2.57 -14.80 23.52
CA ARG A 325 1.93 -15.75 24.44
C ARG A 325 0.86 -15.11 25.32
N ALA A 326 0.92 -13.80 25.49
CA ALA A 326 0.01 -13.01 26.30
C ALA A 326 -0.35 -11.68 25.63
N PRO A 327 -1.11 -11.68 24.51
CA PRO A 327 -1.43 -10.51 23.70
C PRO A 327 -1.97 -9.33 24.52
N LYS A 328 -2.87 -9.57 25.46
CA LYS A 328 -3.44 -8.51 26.32
C LYS A 328 -2.39 -7.85 27.22
N GLN A 329 -1.40 -8.62 27.70
CA GLN A 329 -0.32 -8.06 28.51
C GLN A 329 0.67 -7.27 27.64
N ALA A 330 0.98 -7.76 26.43
CA ALA A 330 1.80 -7.05 25.47
C ALA A 330 1.16 -5.69 25.10
N ALA A 331 -0.12 -5.69 24.73
CA ALA A 331 -0.87 -4.48 24.42
C ALA A 331 -0.91 -3.49 25.58
N GLU A 332 -1.13 -3.98 26.81
CA GLU A 332 -1.15 -3.11 27.99
C GLU A 332 0.22 -2.50 28.28
N MET A 333 1.32 -3.26 28.11
CA MET A 333 2.67 -2.74 28.27
C MET A 333 2.99 -1.67 27.20
N ILE A 334 2.55 -1.86 25.96
CA ILE A 334 2.70 -0.85 24.88
C ILE A 334 1.97 0.43 25.27
N LYS A 335 0.71 0.37 25.69
CA LYS A 335 -0.08 1.54 26.11
C LYS A 335 0.54 2.26 27.32
N GLN A 336 1.01 1.52 28.31
CA GLN A 336 1.68 2.09 29.48
C GLN A 336 2.98 2.80 29.09
N TYR A 337 3.77 2.20 28.19
CA TYR A 337 4.99 2.83 27.68
C TYR A 337 4.70 4.13 26.93
N ILE A 338 3.71 4.12 26.03
CA ILE A 338 3.28 5.32 25.30
C ILE A 338 2.83 6.42 26.28
N THR A 339 2.01 6.06 27.27
CA THR A 339 1.56 6.99 28.32
C THR A 339 2.73 7.59 29.09
N LYS A 340 3.69 6.74 29.47
CA LYS A 340 4.91 7.15 30.15
C LYS A 340 5.72 8.13 29.32
N VAL A 341 6.02 7.80 28.06
CA VAL A 341 6.82 8.66 27.17
C VAL A 341 6.11 9.99 26.91
N LYS A 342 4.79 10.01 26.77
CA LYS A 342 4.01 11.26 26.66
C LYS A 342 4.11 12.16 27.91
N SER A 343 4.29 11.57 29.08
CA SER A 343 4.40 12.32 30.34
C SER A 343 5.83 12.73 30.69
N GLU A 344 6.83 11.93 30.33
CA GLU A 344 8.23 12.12 30.70
C GLU A 344 9.05 12.78 29.56
N GLY A 345 8.55 12.78 28.32
CA GLY A 345 9.25 13.22 27.11
C GLY A 345 10.07 12.12 26.44
N LEU A 346 10.55 12.42 25.24
CA LEU A 346 11.45 11.58 24.47
C LEU A 346 12.91 11.78 24.88
N ASP A 347 13.75 10.78 24.57
CA ASP A 347 15.20 10.87 24.78
C ASP A 347 15.88 11.40 23.50
N LYS A 348 16.74 12.42 23.64
CA LYS A 348 17.40 13.06 22.50
C LYS A 348 18.48 12.19 21.86
N ASP A 349 19.13 11.34 22.62
CA ASP A 349 20.14 10.40 22.07
C ASP A 349 19.44 9.28 21.30
N GLU A 350 18.28 8.78 21.77
CA GLU A 350 17.43 7.84 21.03
C GLU A 350 16.90 8.47 19.73
N PHE A 351 16.53 9.75 19.71
CA PHE A 351 16.14 10.47 18.51
C PHE A 351 17.26 10.45 17.46
N GLU A 352 18.49 10.78 17.83
CA GLU A 352 19.62 10.82 16.90
C GLU A 352 19.90 9.43 16.29
N ILE A 353 19.66 8.36 17.05
CA ILE A 353 19.83 6.98 16.60
C ILE A 353 18.69 6.61 15.62
N ALA A 354 17.44 6.87 16.00
CA ALA A 354 16.26 6.57 15.18
C ALA A 354 16.28 7.34 13.86
N LYS A 355 16.57 8.63 13.88
CA LYS A 355 16.71 9.46 12.69
C LYS A 355 17.75 8.90 11.71
N LYS A 356 18.91 8.47 12.22
CA LYS A 356 19.95 7.85 11.39
C LYS A 356 19.52 6.51 10.82
N ALA A 357 18.78 5.70 11.57
CA ALA A 357 18.26 4.44 11.12
C ALA A 357 17.23 4.64 9.99
N VAL A 358 16.22 5.48 10.19
CA VAL A 358 15.21 5.81 9.19
C VAL A 358 15.84 6.40 7.91
N TYR A 359 16.81 7.32 8.08
CA TYR A 359 17.55 7.87 6.95
C TYR A 359 18.34 6.79 6.20
N GLY A 360 19.02 5.91 6.94
CA GLY A 360 19.78 4.78 6.36
C GLY A 360 18.89 3.83 5.57
N ASP A 361 17.72 3.51 6.09
CA ASP A 361 16.73 2.66 5.41
C ASP A 361 16.17 3.33 4.14
N ALA A 362 15.84 4.63 4.23
CA ALA A 362 15.35 5.41 3.09
C ALA A 362 16.39 5.47 1.95
N VAL A 363 17.66 5.74 2.28
CA VAL A 363 18.75 5.75 1.28
C VAL A 363 19.05 4.34 0.76
N SER A 364 19.02 3.34 1.62
CA SER A 364 19.25 1.94 1.23
C SER A 364 18.19 1.42 0.25
N SER A 365 16.93 1.87 0.38
CA SER A 365 15.85 1.51 -0.53
C SER A 365 16.13 1.92 -1.98
N LEU A 366 16.94 2.97 -2.20
CA LEU A 366 17.39 3.42 -3.53
C LEU A 366 18.37 2.44 -4.21
N ASN A 367 18.79 1.38 -3.55
CA ASN A 367 19.59 0.30 -4.15
C ASN A 367 18.73 -0.83 -4.75
N SER A 368 17.42 -0.78 -4.58
CA SER A 368 16.47 -1.75 -5.14
C SER A 368 15.63 -1.10 -6.23
N VAL A 369 15.73 -1.60 -7.46
CA VAL A 369 14.93 -1.09 -8.58
C VAL A 369 13.43 -1.25 -8.35
N SER A 370 13.00 -2.33 -7.69
CA SER A 370 11.60 -2.51 -7.33
C SER A 370 11.15 -1.55 -6.24
N SER A 371 11.93 -1.34 -5.18
CA SER A 371 11.60 -0.38 -4.12
C SER A 371 11.47 1.03 -4.66
N ILE A 372 12.43 1.48 -5.50
CA ILE A 372 12.37 2.79 -6.16
C ILE A 372 11.06 2.96 -6.93
N ALA A 373 10.72 1.99 -7.79
CA ALA A 373 9.57 2.13 -8.67
C ALA A 373 8.24 2.10 -7.90
N ASN A 374 8.11 1.22 -6.89
CA ASN A 374 6.93 1.19 -6.04
C ASN A 374 6.80 2.50 -5.24
N SER A 375 7.88 2.97 -4.60
CA SER A 375 7.84 4.23 -3.84
C SER A 375 7.46 5.43 -4.72
N ILE A 376 7.97 5.52 -5.96
CA ILE A 376 7.58 6.60 -6.87
C ILE A 376 6.08 6.55 -7.20
N ILE A 377 5.51 5.37 -7.43
CA ILE A 377 4.08 5.22 -7.68
C ILE A 377 3.26 5.58 -6.43
N ASP A 378 3.70 5.16 -5.25
CA ASP A 378 3.04 5.46 -3.98
C ASP A 378 3.03 6.97 -3.70
N TYR A 379 4.18 7.62 -3.81
CA TYR A 379 4.29 9.08 -3.66
C TYR A 379 3.53 9.85 -4.74
N HIS A 380 3.52 9.36 -5.98
CA HIS A 380 2.71 10.00 -7.03
C HIS A 380 1.21 10.01 -6.67
N PHE A 381 0.67 8.88 -6.20
CA PHE A 381 -0.75 8.78 -5.88
C PHE A 381 -1.14 9.48 -4.57
N SER A 382 -0.22 9.58 -3.61
CA SER A 382 -0.42 10.35 -2.36
C SER A 382 -0.16 11.87 -2.54
N GLY A 383 0.45 12.28 -3.66
CA GLY A 383 0.80 13.68 -3.92
C GLY A 383 2.14 14.10 -3.33
N ASN A 384 2.97 13.16 -2.93
CA ASN A 384 4.32 13.37 -2.43
C ASN A 384 5.38 13.14 -3.53
N GLU A 385 6.66 13.28 -3.18
CA GLU A 385 7.81 12.98 -4.03
C GLU A 385 8.85 12.16 -3.26
N LEU A 386 9.53 11.24 -3.94
CA LEU A 386 10.51 10.32 -3.34
C LEU A 386 11.63 11.05 -2.56
N PHE A 387 12.23 12.06 -3.15
CA PHE A 387 13.34 12.77 -2.51
C PHE A 387 12.87 13.74 -1.41
N SER A 388 11.64 14.25 -1.50
CA SER A 388 11.06 15.09 -0.45
C SER A 388 10.93 14.35 0.89
N TYR A 389 10.66 13.05 0.86
CA TYR A 389 10.67 12.22 2.07
C TYR A 389 12.08 12.10 2.67
N ILE A 390 13.10 11.82 1.83
CA ILE A 390 14.49 11.71 2.28
C ILE A 390 14.98 13.04 2.87
N ASP A 391 14.64 14.14 2.22
CA ASP A 391 14.96 15.49 2.71
C ASP A 391 14.27 15.78 4.03
N ALA A 392 13.00 15.39 4.18
CA ALA A 392 12.24 15.56 5.43
C ALA A 392 12.87 14.78 6.59
N VAL A 393 13.24 13.51 6.37
CA VAL A 393 13.97 12.72 7.39
C VAL A 393 15.28 13.40 7.77
N SER A 394 16.05 13.86 6.79
CA SER A 394 17.34 14.55 7.04
C SER A 394 17.17 15.84 7.83
N ASN A 395 16.09 16.58 7.60
CA ASN A 395 15.85 17.89 8.20
C ASN A 395 15.06 17.83 9.53
N ALA A 396 14.45 16.69 9.86
CA ALA A 396 13.66 16.54 11.09
C ALA A 396 14.46 16.95 12.33
N CYS A 397 13.85 17.72 13.22
CA CYS A 397 14.42 18.09 14.50
C CYS A 397 13.70 17.38 15.66
N PHE A 398 14.31 17.39 16.84
CA PHE A 398 13.78 16.70 18.01
C PHE A 398 12.39 17.23 18.41
N GLU A 399 12.22 18.54 18.34
CA GLU A 399 11.00 19.26 18.71
C GLU A 399 9.82 18.86 17.79
N ASP A 400 10.10 18.53 16.51
CA ASP A 400 9.07 18.03 15.56
C ASP A 400 8.54 16.68 16.01
N ILE A 401 9.42 15.79 16.50
CA ILE A 401 9.03 14.46 16.97
C ILE A 401 8.28 14.52 18.30
N GLU A 402 8.68 15.41 19.21
CA GLU A 402 7.92 15.66 20.44
C GLU A 402 6.50 16.17 20.14
N LYS A 403 6.37 17.07 19.16
CA LYS A 403 5.08 17.56 18.70
C LYS A 403 4.26 16.39 18.11
N GLN A 404 4.85 15.58 17.23
CA GLN A 404 4.19 14.44 16.62
C GLN A 404 3.66 13.46 17.68
N LEU A 405 4.46 13.12 18.70
CA LEU A 405 4.03 12.28 19.81
C LEU A 405 2.84 12.87 20.57
N SER A 406 2.79 14.20 20.74
CA SER A 406 1.69 14.87 21.46
C SER A 406 0.35 14.77 20.72
N GLU A 407 0.38 14.66 19.39
CA GLU A 407 -0.79 14.67 18.50
C GLU A 407 -1.31 13.26 18.13
N MET A 408 -0.51 12.21 18.33
CA MET A 408 -0.80 10.81 17.93
C MET A 408 -0.90 9.86 19.14
N LEU A 409 -1.27 8.62 18.87
CA LEU A 409 -1.25 7.50 19.82
C LEU A 409 -2.13 7.74 21.05
N ASP A 410 -3.43 8.06 20.82
CA ASP A 410 -4.39 8.11 21.91
C ASP A 410 -4.68 6.70 22.42
N VAL A 411 -4.18 6.39 23.63
CA VAL A 411 -4.31 5.07 24.27
C VAL A 411 -5.77 4.65 24.56
N CYS A 412 -6.70 5.62 24.53
CA CYS A 412 -8.12 5.36 24.68
C CYS A 412 -8.81 5.09 23.33
N ASN A 413 -8.19 5.41 22.20
CA ASN A 413 -8.73 5.25 20.86
C ASN A 413 -7.97 4.16 20.08
N CYS A 414 -7.91 2.97 20.63
CA CYS A 414 -7.22 1.83 20.03
C CYS A 414 -8.03 0.53 20.09
N THR A 415 -7.81 -0.33 19.10
CA THR A 415 -8.39 -1.68 19.01
C THR A 415 -7.30 -2.73 19.14
N LEU A 416 -7.50 -3.69 20.02
CA LEU A 416 -6.70 -4.91 20.12
C LEU A 416 -7.41 -6.05 19.38
N SER A 417 -6.82 -6.56 18.32
CA SER A 417 -7.24 -7.79 17.65
C SER A 417 -6.34 -8.94 18.08
N VAL A 418 -6.92 -10.10 18.38
CA VAL A 418 -6.21 -11.32 18.75
C VAL A 418 -6.75 -12.51 17.99
N VAL A 419 -5.84 -13.27 17.39
CA VAL A 419 -6.12 -14.59 16.81
C VAL A 419 -5.39 -15.64 17.63
N ARG A 420 -6.11 -16.61 18.21
CA ARG A 420 -5.52 -17.62 19.10
C ARG A 420 -6.21 -18.98 18.99
N GLU A 421 -5.54 -20.02 19.45
CA GLU A 421 -6.12 -21.35 19.55
C GLU A 421 -7.34 -21.37 20.51
N SER A 422 -8.31 -22.22 20.22
CA SER A 422 -9.42 -22.47 21.15
C SER A 422 -8.87 -23.01 22.48
N GLU A 423 -9.38 -22.46 23.60
CA GLU A 423 -9.12 -23.09 24.88
C GLU A 423 -9.75 -24.49 24.83
N THR A 424 -8.91 -25.53 24.75
CA THR A 424 -9.36 -26.87 24.99
C THR A 424 -9.80 -26.92 26.46
N GLU A 425 -11.10 -27.12 26.70
CA GLU A 425 -11.59 -27.45 28.02
C GLU A 425 -10.84 -28.72 28.49
N GLY A 426 -9.87 -28.51 29.39
CA GLY A 426 -9.07 -29.58 30.01
C GLY A 426 -9.86 -30.30 31.14
#